data_55c946310690b5b87fd8f839fc50c37f
#
_entry.id   55c946310690b5b87fd8f839fc50c37f
#
_cell.length_a   1.000
_cell.length_b   1.000
_cell.length_c   1.000
_cell.angle_alpha   90.00
_cell.angle_beta   90.00
_cell.angle_gamma   90.00
#
_symmetry.space_group_name_H-M   'P 1'
#
loop_
_entity.id
_entity.type
_entity.pdbx_description
1 polymer ?
#
loop_
_entity_poly.entity_id
_entity_poly.type
_entity_poly.pdbx_seq_one_letter_code
_entity_poly.pdbx_strand_id
1 'polypeptide(L)'
;MAMRKIIFLMAIFALSGCAHQDKPASSSFTPVAGNGFVYQAYGDAAYPEHSKEAEASRMKALQDYLDQNHMCPHGYKITSRTPAQKNGNLVQITYEGVCT
;
A
#
# COMPACT_ATOMS: atom_id res chain seq x y z
N MET A 1 -35.24 -34.80 3.70
CA MET A 1 -34.79 -34.72 3.49
C MET A 1 -33.89 -34.03 3.32
N ALA A 2 -33.46 -33.88 3.30
CA ALA A 2 -32.75 -33.35 3.03
C ALA A 2 -32.24 -32.32 3.21
N MET A 3 -32.12 -31.80 3.15
CA MET A 3 -31.82 -30.88 3.11
C MET A 3 -30.94 -30.40 3.60
N ARG A 4 -30.71 -30.23 3.98
CA ARG A 4 -30.13 -29.81 4.35
C ARG A 4 -29.07 -29.65 4.17
N LYS A 5 -28.49 -29.69 4.06
CA LYS A 5 -27.58 -29.66 3.69
C LYS A 5 -27.07 -28.65 3.35
N ILE A 6 -26.97 -28.26 2.95
CA ILE A 6 -26.76 -27.26 2.41
C ILE A 6 -26.05 -26.37 3.06
N ILE A 7 -26.34 -26.00 3.61
CA ILE A 7 -25.84 -25.15 4.31
C ILE A 7 -24.51 -24.99 4.44
N PHE A 8 -23.89 -25.39 4.75
CA PHE A 8 -22.72 -25.31 4.94
C PHE A 8 -21.94 -24.66 4.16
N LEU A 9 -22.10 -24.73 3.42
CA LEU A 9 -21.38 -24.21 2.53
C LEU A 9 -20.91 -22.94 2.74
N MET A 10 -21.49 -22.22 2.97
CA MET A 10 -21.18 -20.95 3.04
C MET A 10 -20.06 -20.71 3.85
N ALA A 11 -19.91 -21.24 4.66
CA ALA A 11 -18.89 -20.98 5.51
C ALA A 11 -17.67 -20.76 4.79
N ILE A 12 -17.49 -21.35 3.87
CA ILE A 12 -16.38 -21.24 3.22
C ILE A 12 -15.86 -20.01 2.90
N PHE A 13 -16.41 -19.28 2.32
CA PHE A 13 -15.93 -18.14 1.92
C PHE A 13 -15.38 -17.33 2.84
N ALA A 14 -15.71 -17.43 3.73
CA ALA A 14 -15.27 -16.60 4.69
C ALA A 14 -13.84 -16.51 4.59
N LEU A 15 -13.20 -17.50 4.46
CA LEU A 15 -11.92 -17.43 4.42
C LEU A 15 -11.37 -16.78 3.35
N SER A 16 -11.91 -16.80 2.37
CA SER A 16 -11.25 -16.22 1.33
C SER A 16 -10.88 -14.86 1.63
N GLY A 17 -11.59 -14.18 2.35
CA GLY A 17 -11.26 -12.83 2.51
C GLY A 17 -10.00 -12.53 3.16
N CYS A 18 -9.49 -13.34 3.89
CA CYS A 18 -8.39 -12.95 4.59
C CYS A 18 -7.18 -12.88 3.84
N ALA A 19 -7.20 -13.15 2.76
CA ALA A 19 -6.04 -13.17 2.15
C ALA A 19 -5.43 -11.93 1.83
N HIS A 20 -4.54 -11.81 1.46
CA HIS A 20 -3.84 -10.87 0.93
C HIS A 20 -3.57 -9.60 1.38
N GLN A 21 -2.57 -9.24 1.59
CA GLN A 21 -2.24 -8.09 2.00
C GLN A 21 -1.00 -7.80 1.37
N ASP A 22 -0.92 -7.21 0.26
CA ASP A 22 0.26 -6.87 -0.45
C ASP A 22 0.90 -5.62 0.03
N LYS A 23 0.21 -4.77 0.70
CA LYS A 23 0.79 -3.52 1.09
C LYS A 23 1.37 -3.58 2.47
N PRO A 24 2.42 -2.83 2.75
CA PRO A 24 2.95 -2.75 4.09
C PRO A 24 1.88 -2.29 5.04
N ALA A 25 1.86 -2.87 6.21
CA ALA A 25 0.77 -2.63 7.12
C ALA A 25 0.63 -1.19 7.54
N SER A 26 1.68 -0.44 7.60
CA SER A 26 1.60 0.91 8.12
C SER A 26 1.61 2.00 7.06
N SER A 27 1.48 1.66 5.81
CA SER A 27 1.51 2.68 4.78
C SER A 27 0.22 3.48 4.76
N SER A 28 0.28 4.69 4.26
CA SER A 28 -0.90 5.54 4.13
C SER A 28 -0.79 6.41 2.89
N PHE A 29 -1.91 6.90 2.42
CA PHE A 29 -1.96 7.67 1.20
C PHE A 29 -2.99 8.78 1.35
N THR A 30 -2.61 10.01 1.01
CA THR A 30 -3.48 11.17 1.14
C THR A 30 -3.44 12.00 -0.14
N PRO A 31 -4.56 12.12 -0.85
CA PRO A 31 -4.60 13.04 -1.99
C PRO A 31 -4.52 14.47 -1.50
N VAL A 32 -3.86 15.32 -2.27
CA VAL A 32 -3.80 16.74 -1.95
C VAL A 32 -4.15 17.53 -3.20
N ALA A 33 -4.43 18.80 -3.02
CA ALA A 33 -4.87 19.65 -4.11
C ALA A 33 -3.84 19.70 -5.23
N GLY A 34 -4.29 19.99 -6.43
CA GLY A 34 -3.38 20.14 -7.56
C GLY A 34 -2.91 18.84 -8.14
N ASN A 35 -3.71 17.80 -8.06
CA ASN A 35 -3.36 16.48 -8.57
C ASN A 35 -2.14 15.92 -7.86
N GLY A 36 -1.95 16.29 -6.63
CA GLY A 36 -0.83 15.82 -5.84
C GLY A 36 -1.23 14.76 -4.86
N PHE A 37 -0.24 14.18 -4.19
CA PHE A 37 -0.49 13.19 -3.17
C PHE A 37 0.68 13.13 -2.20
N VAL A 38 0.39 12.59 -1.01
CA VAL A 38 1.42 12.28 -0.04
C VAL A 38 1.26 10.80 0.31
N TYR A 39 2.33 10.05 0.19
CA TYR A 39 2.33 8.63 0.47
C TYR A 39 3.38 8.37 1.53
N GLN A 40 3.00 7.70 2.60
CA GLN A 40 3.96 7.37 3.64
C GLN A 40 4.13 5.87 3.72
N ALA A 41 5.37 5.45 3.77
CA ALA A 41 5.70 4.05 3.88
C ALA A 41 6.77 3.90 4.95
N TYR A 42 7.20 2.69 5.21
CA TYR A 42 8.20 2.45 6.24
C TYR A 42 9.28 1.53 5.73
N GLY A 43 10.47 1.74 6.26
CA GLY A 43 11.59 0.83 6.06
C GLY A 43 11.97 0.24 7.39
N ASP A 44 12.31 -1.04 7.42
CA ASP A 44 12.76 -1.68 8.64
C ASP A 44 13.73 -2.80 8.24
N ALA A 45 14.02 -3.70 9.16
CA ALA A 45 14.98 -4.76 8.88
C ALA A 45 14.51 -5.65 7.72
N ALA A 46 13.21 -5.88 7.60
CA ALA A 46 12.69 -6.72 6.53
C ALA A 46 12.56 -5.97 5.22
N TYR A 47 12.36 -4.66 5.28
CA TYR A 47 12.23 -3.85 4.09
C TYR A 47 13.12 -2.63 4.23
N PRO A 48 14.43 -2.78 4.09
CA PRO A 48 15.35 -1.67 4.35
C PRO A 48 15.11 -0.47 3.47
N GLU A 49 15.38 0.69 4.01
CA GLU A 49 15.14 1.92 3.30
C GLU A 49 15.90 1.98 1.98
N HIS A 50 17.10 1.45 1.92
CA HIS A 50 17.92 1.54 0.74
C HIS A 50 17.88 0.30 -0.15
N SER A 51 17.01 -0.65 0.14
CA SER A 51 16.93 -1.87 -0.66
C SER A 51 16.14 -1.60 -1.92
N LYS A 52 16.67 -2.00 -3.08
CA LYS A 52 15.94 -1.83 -4.31
C LYS A 52 14.67 -2.63 -4.33
N GLU A 53 14.71 -3.85 -3.81
CA GLU A 53 13.54 -4.70 -3.79
C GLU A 53 12.45 -4.11 -2.89
N ALA A 54 12.86 -3.57 -1.74
CA ALA A 54 11.89 -2.98 -0.84
C ALA A 54 11.31 -1.71 -1.45
N GLU A 55 12.13 -0.93 -2.15
CA GLU A 55 11.62 0.27 -2.78
C GLU A 55 10.63 -0.09 -3.89
N ALA A 56 10.89 -1.14 -4.64
CA ALA A 56 9.94 -1.59 -5.66
C ALA A 56 8.62 -1.99 -5.04
N SER A 57 8.65 -2.63 -3.88
CA SER A 57 7.42 -2.98 -3.17
C SER A 57 6.67 -1.76 -2.72
N ARG A 58 7.39 -0.74 -2.24
CA ARG A 58 6.74 0.49 -1.81
C ARG A 58 6.11 1.22 -3.00
N MET A 59 6.76 1.19 -4.15
CA MET A 59 6.21 1.84 -5.33
C MET A 59 5.01 1.07 -5.87
N LYS A 60 5.01 -0.27 -5.73
CA LYS A 60 3.85 -1.03 -6.13
C LYS A 60 2.67 -0.70 -5.24
N ALA A 61 2.89 -0.55 -3.94
CA ALA A 61 1.83 -0.17 -3.03
C ALA A 61 1.31 1.22 -3.36
N LEU A 62 2.19 2.14 -3.73
CA LEU A 62 1.75 3.46 -4.15
C LEU A 62 0.88 3.36 -5.38
N GLN A 63 1.26 2.56 -6.36
CA GLN A 63 0.45 2.42 -7.56
C GLN A 63 -0.94 1.86 -7.21
N ASP A 64 -1.01 0.93 -6.28
CA ASP A 64 -2.29 0.40 -5.86
C ASP A 64 -3.17 1.48 -5.22
N TYR A 65 -2.58 2.36 -4.42
CA TYR A 65 -3.34 3.46 -3.84
C TYR A 65 -3.84 4.42 -4.94
N LEU A 66 -2.99 4.73 -5.90
CA LEU A 66 -3.40 5.61 -6.98
C LEU A 66 -4.55 4.99 -7.78
N ASP A 67 -4.47 3.70 -8.05
CA ASP A 67 -5.53 3.02 -8.79
C ASP A 67 -6.83 3.02 -7.99
N GLN A 68 -6.75 2.77 -6.69
CA GLN A 68 -7.95 2.76 -5.86
C GLN A 68 -8.58 4.13 -5.77
N ASN A 69 -7.81 5.17 -5.90
CA ASN A 69 -8.33 6.53 -5.83
C ASN A 69 -8.59 7.13 -7.19
N HIS A 70 -8.44 6.34 -8.24
CA HIS A 70 -8.66 6.79 -9.61
C HIS A 70 -7.82 8.01 -9.94
N MET A 71 -6.56 7.98 -9.52
CA MET A 71 -5.65 9.09 -9.71
C MET A 71 -4.53 8.74 -10.67
N CYS A 72 -4.00 9.72 -11.32
CA CYS A 72 -2.80 9.63 -12.15
C CYS A 72 -2.92 8.58 -13.27
N PRO A 73 -3.96 8.68 -14.12
CA PRO A 73 -4.11 7.68 -15.17
C PRO A 73 -2.98 7.70 -16.20
N HIS A 74 -2.24 8.79 -16.28
CA HIS A 74 -1.15 8.89 -17.22
C HIS A 74 0.22 8.84 -16.56
N GLY A 75 0.25 8.52 -15.27
CA GLY A 75 1.51 8.42 -14.57
C GLY A 75 1.69 9.50 -13.54
N TYR A 76 2.80 9.45 -12.85
CA TYR A 76 3.06 10.41 -11.79
C TYR A 76 4.55 10.64 -11.67
N LYS A 77 4.91 11.67 -10.91
CA LYS A 77 6.29 11.98 -10.65
C LYS A 77 6.44 12.20 -9.17
N ILE A 78 7.48 11.61 -8.57
CA ILE A 78 7.79 11.85 -7.17
C ILE A 78 8.61 13.13 -7.09
N THR A 79 8.13 14.08 -6.31
CA THR A 79 8.80 15.36 -6.19
C THR A 79 9.66 15.44 -4.95
N SER A 80 9.42 14.57 -3.97
CA SER A 80 10.22 14.57 -2.77
C SER A 80 10.14 13.21 -2.09
N ARG A 81 11.23 12.78 -1.48
CA ARG A 81 11.29 11.53 -0.74
C ARG A 81 12.10 11.82 0.50
N THR A 82 11.47 11.78 1.65
CA THR A 82 12.10 12.20 2.89
C THR A 82 12.01 11.11 3.94
N PRO A 83 13.10 10.43 4.25
CA PRO A 83 13.09 9.45 5.32
C PRO A 83 13.28 10.13 6.67
N ALA A 84 12.66 9.60 7.69
CA ALA A 84 12.80 10.11 9.04
C ALA A 84 12.91 8.95 9.99
N GLN A 85 13.95 8.92 10.78
CA GLN A 85 14.17 7.86 11.73
C GLN A 85 13.11 7.91 12.80
N LYS A 86 12.52 6.77 13.11
CA LYS A 86 11.50 6.74 14.14
C LYS A 86 12.01 6.04 15.40
N ASN A 87 12.15 4.74 15.33
CA ASN A 87 12.61 3.98 16.47
C ASN A 87 13.48 2.88 16.01
N GLY A 88 14.62 2.67 16.63
CA GLY A 88 15.47 1.56 16.27
C GLY A 88 15.72 1.51 14.78
N ASN A 89 15.32 0.45 14.13
CA ASN A 89 15.52 0.32 12.70
C ASN A 89 14.35 0.86 11.86
N LEU A 90 13.36 1.44 12.50
CA LEU A 90 12.19 1.89 11.77
C LEU A 90 12.40 3.28 11.19
N VAL A 91 12.18 3.41 9.91
CA VAL A 91 12.30 4.68 9.21
C VAL A 91 10.97 4.96 8.52
N GLN A 92 10.42 6.14 8.69
CA GLN A 92 9.22 6.54 7.98
C GLN A 92 9.65 7.31 6.74
N ILE A 93 9.18 6.91 5.58
CA ILE A 93 9.56 7.53 4.34
C ILE A 93 8.34 8.24 3.78
N THR A 94 8.44 9.55 3.60
CA THR A 94 7.35 10.35 3.07
C THR A 94 7.65 10.70 1.62
N TYR A 95 6.75 10.31 0.75
CA TYR A 95 6.87 10.59 -0.67
C TYR A 95 5.83 11.64 -1.03
N GLU A 96 6.23 12.69 -1.70
CA GLU A 96 5.28 13.65 -2.26
C GLU A 96 5.36 13.54 -3.76
N GLY A 97 4.23 13.63 -4.42
CA GLY A 97 4.23 13.50 -5.86
C GLY A 97 3.05 14.20 -6.50
N VAL A 98 3.07 14.23 -7.82
CA VAL A 98 1.99 14.82 -8.59
C VAL A 98 1.73 13.96 -9.80
N CYS A 99 0.49 13.96 -10.25
CA CYS A 99 0.14 13.25 -11.49
C CYS A 99 0.71 14.00 -12.69
N THR A 100 1.09 13.26 -13.70
CA THR A 100 1.60 13.88 -14.94
C THR A 100 0.57 13.88 -16.06
#